data_2b96137dbc1f37462b2e284f5c346798
#
_entry.id   2b96137dbc1f37462b2e284f5c346798
#
_cell.length_a   1.000
_cell.length_b   1.000
_cell.length_c   1.000
_cell.angle_alpha   90.00
_cell.angle_beta   90.00
_cell.angle_gamma   90.00
#
_symmetry.space_group_name_H-M   'P 1'
#
loop_
_entity.id
_entity.type
_entity.pdbx_description
1 polymer ?
#
loop_
_entity_poly.entity_id
_entity_poly.type
_entity_poly.pdbx_seq_one_letter_code
_entity_poly.pdbx_strand_id
1 'polypeptide(L)'
;LKTILETSTLPRIIFTSSGVANMGRAFWGAYSVSKFGLKGLAEIFANELETTSSIKVFNFDPGATQTKMRASARPAENPNSLKTPNDLVNCYLWFFSEESSESTENYFEYDDLSKKVTAT
;
A
#
# COMPACT_ATOMS: atom_id res chain seq x y z
N LEU A 1 -6.21 -5.47 -16.73
CA LEU A 1 -5.24 -4.44 -17.15
C LEU A 1 -5.71 -3.70 -18.41
N LYS A 2 -6.22 -4.39 -19.39
CA LYS A 2 -6.75 -3.77 -20.61
C LYS A 2 -7.83 -2.72 -20.29
N THR A 3 -8.77 -3.05 -19.43
CA THR A 3 -9.84 -2.14 -19.01
C THR A 3 -9.28 -0.89 -18.33
N ILE A 4 -8.28 -1.03 -17.47
CA ILE A 4 -7.63 0.10 -16.80
C ILE A 4 -6.99 1.04 -17.83
N LEU A 5 -6.27 0.49 -18.80
CA LEU A 5 -5.64 1.28 -19.86
C LEU A 5 -6.65 2.00 -20.74
N GLU A 6 -7.79 1.36 -21.06
CA GLU A 6 -8.82 1.92 -21.93
C GLU A 6 -9.68 2.98 -21.25
N THR A 7 -9.86 2.92 -19.93
CA THR A 7 -10.82 3.76 -19.21
C THR A 7 -10.20 4.82 -18.30
N SER A 8 -8.91 4.73 -18.03
CA SER A 8 -8.22 5.65 -17.11
C SER A 8 -7.22 6.55 -17.81
N THR A 9 -7.26 7.85 -17.47
CA THR A 9 -6.22 8.81 -17.90
C THR A 9 -4.98 8.72 -17.01
N LEU A 10 -5.15 8.31 -15.73
CA LEU A 10 -4.07 8.07 -14.79
C LEU A 10 -4.21 6.64 -14.23
N PRO A 11 -3.80 5.62 -15.00
CA PRO A 11 -3.96 4.24 -14.56
C PRO A 11 -3.03 3.93 -13.39
N ARG A 12 -3.62 3.36 -12.32
CA ARG A 12 -2.92 3.01 -11.08
C ARG A 12 -3.31 1.62 -10.61
N ILE A 13 -2.32 0.91 -10.07
CA ILE A 13 -2.54 -0.31 -9.29
C ILE A 13 -1.86 -0.10 -7.95
N ILE A 14 -2.62 -0.22 -6.87
CA ILE A 14 -2.09 -0.05 -5.52
C ILE A 14 -2.31 -1.35 -4.75
N PHE A 15 -1.20 -1.95 -4.32
CA PHE A 15 -1.23 -3.10 -3.44
C PHE A 15 -1.09 -2.62 -2.00
N THR A 16 -2.04 -3.00 -1.15
CA THR A 16 -1.95 -2.71 0.28
C THR A 16 -1.16 -3.82 0.97
N SER A 17 -0.01 -3.47 1.50
CA SER A 17 0.93 -4.38 2.14
C SER A 17 0.82 -4.34 3.67
N SER A 18 1.81 -4.86 4.34
CA SER A 18 1.93 -4.91 5.80
C SER A 18 3.40 -5.05 6.17
N GLY A 19 3.77 -4.63 7.38
CA GLY A 19 5.12 -4.82 7.90
C GLY A 19 5.60 -6.27 7.90
N VAL A 20 4.67 -7.25 7.97
CA VAL A 20 5.01 -8.68 7.88
C VAL A 20 5.45 -9.10 6.48
N ALA A 21 5.28 -8.26 5.47
CA ALA A 21 5.81 -8.51 4.13
C ALA A 21 7.33 -8.35 4.06
N ASN A 22 7.93 -7.71 5.04
CA ASN A 22 9.37 -7.45 5.09
C ASN A 22 10.08 -8.31 6.14
N MET A 23 9.35 -8.84 7.11
CA MET A 23 9.90 -9.65 8.20
C MET A 23 8.89 -10.68 8.65
N GLY A 24 9.29 -11.96 8.62
CA GLY A 24 8.48 -13.04 9.16
C GLY A 24 8.38 -12.93 10.69
N ARG A 25 7.19 -13.18 11.21
CA ARG A 25 6.92 -13.18 12.66
C ARG A 25 6.31 -14.49 13.07
N ALA A 26 6.68 -14.95 14.27
CA ALA A 26 6.10 -16.16 14.85
C ALA A 26 4.56 -16.05 14.88
N PHE A 27 3.89 -17.15 14.62
CA PHE A 27 2.42 -17.30 14.63
C PHE A 27 1.66 -16.53 13.53
N TRP A 28 2.37 -15.87 12.62
CA TRP A 28 1.78 -15.14 11.48
C TRP A 28 2.02 -15.82 10.13
N GLY A 29 2.25 -17.15 10.15
CA GLY A 29 2.75 -17.89 8.98
C GLY A 29 1.99 -17.64 7.67
N ALA A 30 0.70 -18.02 7.61
CA ALA A 30 -0.08 -17.88 6.39
C ALA A 30 -0.24 -16.43 5.96
N TYR A 31 -0.49 -15.53 6.90
CA TYR A 31 -0.61 -14.10 6.62
C TYR A 31 0.70 -13.52 6.10
N SER A 32 1.82 -13.84 6.75
CA SER A 32 3.15 -13.39 6.31
C SER A 32 3.47 -13.87 4.90
N VAL A 33 3.25 -15.16 4.62
CA VAL A 33 3.49 -15.72 3.29
C VAL A 33 2.66 -14.99 2.23
N SER A 34 1.37 -14.73 2.51
CA SER A 34 0.50 -14.00 1.57
C SER A 34 1.01 -12.59 1.31
N LYS A 35 1.47 -11.89 2.33
CA LYS A 35 1.97 -10.51 2.19
C LYS A 35 3.35 -10.43 1.55
N PHE A 36 4.25 -11.38 1.83
CA PHE A 36 5.50 -11.52 1.08
C PHE A 36 5.23 -11.77 -0.41
N GLY A 37 4.29 -12.67 -0.71
CA GLY A 37 3.88 -12.94 -2.08
C GLY A 37 3.30 -11.72 -2.78
N LEU A 38 2.47 -10.96 -2.07
CA LEU A 38 1.89 -9.72 -2.59
C LEU A 38 2.96 -8.68 -2.91
N LYS A 39 3.96 -8.53 -2.04
CA LYS A 39 5.09 -7.64 -2.28
C LYS A 39 5.86 -8.03 -3.53
N GLY A 40 6.17 -9.31 -3.68
CA GLY A 40 6.84 -9.83 -4.88
C GLY A 40 6.02 -9.57 -6.14
N LEU A 41 4.71 -9.80 -6.09
CA LEU A 41 3.81 -9.53 -7.21
C LEU A 41 3.80 -8.04 -7.59
N ALA A 42 3.76 -7.16 -6.60
CA ALA A 42 3.79 -5.71 -6.83
C ALA A 42 5.10 -5.28 -7.52
N GLU A 43 6.23 -5.82 -7.09
CA GLU A 43 7.54 -5.54 -7.70
C GLU A 43 7.61 -6.04 -9.14
N ILE A 44 7.08 -7.23 -9.41
CA ILE A 44 7.01 -7.78 -10.77
C ILE A 44 6.16 -6.88 -11.66
N PHE A 45 4.96 -6.52 -11.21
CA PHE A 45 4.07 -5.65 -11.98
C PHE A 45 4.67 -4.28 -12.23
N ALA A 46 5.32 -3.68 -11.23
CA ALA A 46 6.01 -2.41 -11.41
C ALA A 46 7.08 -2.51 -12.49
N ASN A 47 7.88 -3.55 -12.44
CA ASN A 47 8.95 -3.77 -13.43
C ASN A 47 8.41 -3.99 -14.84
N GLU A 48 7.37 -4.81 -14.98
CA GLU A 48 6.82 -5.15 -16.28
C GLU A 48 5.98 -4.03 -16.90
N LEU A 49 5.15 -3.36 -16.08
CA LEU A 49 4.14 -2.44 -16.58
C LEU A 49 4.63 -1.00 -16.71
N GLU A 50 5.49 -0.53 -15.82
CA GLU A 50 5.96 0.85 -15.85
C GLU A 50 6.86 1.16 -17.05
N THR A 51 7.53 0.13 -17.61
CA THR A 51 8.37 0.28 -18.78
C THR A 51 7.63 0.05 -20.11
N THR A 52 6.49 -0.64 -20.05
CA THR A 52 5.73 -1.05 -21.26
C THR A 52 4.38 -0.37 -21.39
N SER A 53 3.94 0.36 -20.37
CA SER A 53 2.64 1.02 -20.34
C SER A 53 2.68 2.28 -19.48
N SER A 54 1.56 3.00 -19.44
CA SER A 54 1.38 4.18 -18.56
C SER A 54 0.89 3.81 -17.15
N ILE A 55 0.71 2.51 -16.85
CA ILE A 55 0.26 2.07 -15.54
C ILE A 55 1.37 2.28 -14.51
N LYS A 56 1.06 2.99 -13.43
CA LYS A 56 1.90 3.07 -12.24
C LYS A 56 1.46 2.03 -11.22
N VAL A 57 2.41 1.32 -10.65
CA VAL A 57 2.16 0.29 -9.64
C VAL A 57 2.81 0.72 -8.34
N PHE A 58 2.02 0.77 -7.28
CA PHE A 58 2.49 1.14 -5.95
C PHE A 58 2.22 0.02 -4.97
N ASN A 59 3.12 -0.12 -4.00
CA ASN A 59 2.96 -0.99 -2.85
C ASN A 59 2.97 -0.12 -1.60
N PHE A 60 1.88 -0.14 -0.83
CA PHE A 60 1.70 0.72 0.32
C PHE A 60 1.52 -0.08 1.59
N ASP A 61 2.38 0.17 2.58
CA ASP A 61 2.23 -0.34 3.94
C ASP A 61 1.58 0.75 4.81
N PRO A 62 0.29 0.61 5.14
CA PRO A 62 -0.40 1.60 5.96
C PRO A 62 0.00 1.55 7.43
N GLY A 63 0.72 0.53 7.87
CA GLY A 63 1.01 0.31 9.27
C GLY A 63 -0.22 -0.14 10.06
N ALA A 64 -0.07 -0.22 11.38
CA ALA A 64 -1.17 -0.64 12.26
C ALA A 64 -2.32 0.37 12.21
N THR A 65 -3.52 -0.13 11.92
CA THR A 65 -4.72 0.69 11.72
C THR A 65 -5.89 0.08 12.46
N GLN A 66 -6.76 0.91 13.00
CA GLN A 66 -7.95 0.49 13.73
C GLN A 66 -8.97 -0.13 12.78
N THR A 67 -9.01 -1.46 12.74
CA THR A 67 -9.94 -2.23 11.92
C THR A 67 -10.45 -3.43 12.71
N LYS A 68 -11.55 -4.03 12.23
CA LYS A 68 -12.08 -5.28 12.83
C LYS A 68 -11.04 -6.40 12.75
N MET A 69 -10.32 -6.50 11.65
CA MET A 69 -9.27 -7.51 11.48
C MET A 69 -8.16 -7.32 12.52
N ARG A 70 -7.73 -6.07 12.75
CA ARG A 70 -6.70 -5.76 13.75
C ARG A 70 -7.17 -6.10 15.15
N ALA A 71 -8.40 -5.75 15.49
CA ALA A 71 -8.98 -6.07 16.79
C ALA A 71 -9.05 -7.57 17.04
N SER A 72 -9.38 -8.36 16.02
CA SER A 72 -9.40 -9.83 16.12
C SER A 72 -7.99 -10.40 16.29
N ALA A 73 -7.01 -9.85 15.57
CA ALA A 73 -5.63 -10.32 15.63
C ALA A 73 -4.90 -9.93 16.93
N ARG A 74 -5.28 -8.79 17.51
CA ARG A 74 -4.66 -8.25 18.72
C ARG A 74 -5.70 -7.72 19.71
N PRO A 75 -6.48 -8.61 20.34
CA PRO A 75 -7.58 -8.19 21.21
C PRO A 75 -7.16 -7.41 22.45
N ALA A 76 -5.92 -7.58 22.93
CA ALA A 76 -5.41 -6.87 24.09
C ALA A 76 -4.90 -5.46 23.79
N GLU A 77 -4.80 -5.09 22.52
CA GLU A 77 -4.32 -3.77 22.11
C GLU A 77 -5.42 -2.72 22.27
N ASN A 78 -5.06 -1.53 22.78
CA ASN A 78 -6.00 -0.42 22.87
C ASN A 78 -6.27 0.14 21.46
N PRO A 79 -7.49 0.00 20.92
CA PRO A 79 -7.79 0.50 19.56
C PRO A 79 -7.59 2.01 19.43
N ASN A 80 -7.75 2.78 20.52
CA ASN A 80 -7.57 4.24 20.49
C ASN A 80 -6.12 4.67 20.32
N SER A 81 -5.15 3.76 20.47
CA SER A 81 -3.74 4.03 20.22
C SER A 81 -3.38 3.95 18.74
N LEU A 82 -4.31 3.48 17.90
CA LEU A 82 -4.10 3.26 16.47
C LEU A 82 -4.70 4.38 15.63
N LYS A 83 -4.07 4.67 14.50
CA LYS A 83 -4.70 5.53 13.49
C LYS A 83 -5.96 4.85 12.94
N THR A 84 -6.89 5.67 12.48
CA THR A 84 -8.15 5.20 11.88
C THR A 84 -7.99 5.05 10.37
N PRO A 85 -8.91 4.32 9.70
CA PRO A 85 -8.91 4.26 8.24
C PRO A 85 -9.00 5.63 7.58
N ASN A 86 -9.69 6.60 8.19
CA ASN A 86 -9.75 7.98 7.67
C ASN A 86 -8.37 8.64 7.59
N ASP A 87 -7.47 8.30 8.47
CA ASP A 87 -6.12 8.85 8.45
C ASP A 87 -5.31 8.42 7.21
N LEU A 88 -5.76 7.36 6.54
CA LEU A 88 -5.11 6.84 5.34
C LEU A 88 -5.62 7.49 4.04
N VAL A 89 -6.75 8.19 4.09
CA VAL A 89 -7.42 8.70 2.89
C VAL A 89 -6.50 9.59 2.05
N ASN A 90 -5.79 10.52 2.68
CA ASN A 90 -4.90 11.42 1.95
C ASN A 90 -3.74 10.69 1.27
N CYS A 91 -3.25 9.61 1.88
CA CYS A 91 -2.22 8.78 1.26
C CYS A 91 -2.75 8.11 -0.01
N TYR A 92 -3.93 7.50 0.06
CA TYR A 92 -4.54 6.87 -1.11
C TYR A 92 -4.88 7.88 -2.20
N LEU A 93 -5.36 9.06 -1.84
CA LEU A 93 -5.63 10.13 -2.81
C LEU A 93 -4.35 10.56 -3.54
N TRP A 94 -3.23 10.61 -2.83
CA TRP A 94 -1.95 10.94 -3.45
C TRP A 94 -1.58 9.92 -4.54
N PHE A 95 -1.81 8.62 -4.32
CA PHE A 95 -1.52 7.61 -5.34
C PHE A 95 -2.31 7.82 -6.63
N PHE A 96 -3.49 8.42 -6.54
CA PHE A 96 -4.34 8.71 -7.70
C PHE A 96 -4.12 10.10 -8.27
N SER A 97 -3.18 10.87 -7.74
CA SER A 97 -2.87 12.23 -8.22
C SER A 97 -1.86 12.22 -9.35
N GLU A 98 -1.77 13.33 -10.06
CA GLU A 98 -0.75 13.53 -11.08
C GLU A 98 0.66 13.57 -10.48
N GLU A 99 0.80 14.10 -9.27
CA GLU A 99 2.08 14.17 -8.57
C GLU A 99 2.72 12.80 -8.42
N SER A 100 1.94 11.76 -8.16
CA SER A 100 2.46 10.40 -8.03
C SER A 100 3.07 9.85 -9.33
N SER A 101 2.72 10.43 -10.47
CA SER A 101 3.27 10.01 -11.77
C SER A 101 4.76 10.26 -11.89
N GLU A 102 5.28 11.22 -11.16
CA GLU A 102 6.69 11.61 -11.19
C GLU A 102 7.55 10.81 -10.20
N SER A 103 6.92 10.00 -9.36
CA SER A 103 7.64 9.18 -8.38
C SER A 103 8.45 8.08 -9.07
N THR A 104 9.70 7.93 -8.64
CA THR A 104 10.57 6.82 -9.06
C THR A 104 10.49 5.65 -8.07
N GLU A 105 9.90 5.87 -6.91
CA GLU A 105 9.70 4.84 -5.88
C GLU A 105 8.37 4.14 -6.07
N ASN A 106 8.32 2.86 -5.75
CA ASN A 106 7.13 2.02 -5.85
C ASN A 106 6.61 1.55 -4.49
N TYR A 107 7.44 1.60 -3.46
CA TYR A 107 7.08 1.16 -2.11
C TYR A 107 7.03 2.37 -1.18
N PHE A 108 5.94 2.45 -0.41
CA PHE A 108 5.72 3.54 0.55
C PHE A 108 5.21 2.99 1.87
N GLU A 109 5.71 3.55 2.96
CA GLU A 109 5.16 3.35 4.30
C GLU A 109 4.37 4.58 4.71
N TYR A 110 3.38 4.39 5.59
CA TYR A 110 2.50 5.47 6.03
C TYR A 110 3.29 6.65 6.63
N ASP A 111 4.26 6.36 7.50
CA ASP A 111 4.98 7.43 8.19
C ASP A 111 5.73 8.36 7.23
N ASP A 112 6.29 7.81 6.18
CA ASP A 112 7.01 8.60 5.18
C ASP A 112 6.05 9.34 4.24
N LEU A 113 5.04 8.62 3.74
CA LEU A 113 4.10 9.20 2.79
C LEU A 113 3.21 10.26 3.43
N SER A 114 2.78 10.06 4.67
CA SER A 114 1.93 11.02 5.37
C SER A 114 2.63 12.37 5.55
N LYS A 115 3.93 12.38 5.82
CA LYS A 115 4.72 13.61 5.91
C LYS A 115 4.78 14.35 4.57
N LYS A 116 4.97 13.61 3.48
CA LYS A 116 5.02 14.17 2.13
C LYS A 116 3.69 14.77 1.71
N VAL A 117 2.59 14.10 2.03
CA VAL A 117 1.23 14.54 1.69
C VAL A 117 0.81 15.75 2.51
N THR A 118 1.15 15.81 3.80
CA THR A 118 0.82 16.95 4.66
C THR A 118 1.68 18.18 4.40
N ALA A 119 2.85 18.03 3.80
CA ALA A 119 3.73 19.14 3.44
C ALA A 119 3.24 19.90 2.19
N THR A 120 2.26 19.36 1.48
CA THR A 120 1.65 20.00 0.32
C THR A 120 0.26 20.52 0.68
#